data_db51158a23b14a4f1227fc8af4a977c5
#
_entry.id   db51158a23b14a4f1227fc8af4a977c5
#
_cell.length_a   1.000
_cell.length_b   1.000
_cell.length_c   1.000
_cell.angle_alpha   90.00
_cell.angle_beta   90.00
_cell.angle_gamma   90.00
#
_symmetry.space_group_name_H-M   'P 1'
#
loop_
_entity.id
_entity.type
_entity.pdbx_description
1 polymer ?
#
loop_
_entity_poly.entity_id
_entity_poly.type
_entity_poly.pdbx_seq_one_letter_code
_entity_poly.pdbx_strand_id
1 'polypeptide(L)'
;MITKFFGCVMLAGAVVVVGACGASDATSKTINGYVVEAGAELAGADLAGADLSGVYLVGINLAGAELTGTNFSGANLSGANLLDANLYQANLSGANLTVANLHRADLVDADLSSADLTEADLSGALMLSTNFRGANLLGVDFSRSNRTSADFSGAIMPDGTTNP
;
A
#
# COMPACT_ATOMS: atom_id res chain seq x y z
N MET A 1 -6.89 -40.77 -4.54
CA MET A 1 -6.93 -39.42 -4.00
C MET A 1 -5.72 -38.69 -4.61
N ILE A 2 -5.92 -37.96 -5.71
CA ILE A 2 -4.84 -37.40 -6.52
C ILE A 2 -4.78 -35.91 -6.21
N THR A 3 -3.79 -35.50 -5.42
CA THR A 3 -3.47 -34.10 -5.15
C THR A 3 -2.81 -33.55 -6.41
N LYS A 4 -3.53 -32.73 -7.17
CA LYS A 4 -2.93 -32.00 -8.30
C LYS A 4 -2.14 -30.81 -7.76
N PHE A 5 -0.83 -30.93 -7.77
CA PHE A 5 0.08 -29.79 -7.73
C PHE A 5 -0.02 -29.09 -9.09
N PHE A 6 -0.57 -27.89 -9.14
CA PHE A 6 -0.42 -27.02 -10.30
C PHE A 6 0.93 -26.33 -10.21
N GLY A 7 1.82 -26.71 -11.12
CA GLY A 7 3.16 -26.18 -11.21
C GLY A 7 3.17 -24.75 -11.71
N CYS A 8 4.08 -23.99 -11.15
CA CYS A 8 4.49 -22.68 -11.63
C CYS A 8 5.04 -22.80 -13.06
N VAL A 9 4.39 -22.21 -14.05
CA VAL A 9 4.93 -22.06 -15.39
C VAL A 9 5.59 -20.70 -15.49
N MET A 10 6.91 -20.66 -15.47
CA MET A 10 7.68 -19.47 -15.83
C MET A 10 7.63 -19.26 -17.34
N LEU A 11 6.89 -18.23 -17.77
CA LEU A 11 7.09 -17.60 -19.09
C LEU A 11 7.80 -16.27 -18.85
N ALA A 12 8.83 -16.03 -19.64
CA ALA A 12 9.70 -14.85 -19.51
C ALA A 12 8.87 -13.55 -19.41
N GLY A 13 8.90 -12.90 -18.24
CA GLY A 13 8.33 -11.57 -18.01
C GLY A 13 7.06 -11.49 -17.18
N ALA A 14 6.44 -12.61 -16.73
CA ALA A 14 5.26 -12.59 -15.88
C ALA A 14 5.41 -13.58 -14.72
N VAL A 15 5.49 -13.11 -13.50
CA VAL A 15 5.38 -13.95 -12.30
C VAL A 15 3.89 -14.10 -12.01
N VAL A 16 3.32 -15.25 -12.34
CA VAL A 16 1.97 -15.63 -11.88
C VAL A 16 2.14 -16.35 -10.56
N VAL A 17 1.85 -15.68 -9.45
CA VAL A 17 1.78 -16.31 -8.14
C VAL A 17 0.32 -16.72 -7.91
N VAL A 18 0.07 -18.02 -7.89
CA VAL A 18 -1.25 -18.55 -7.55
C VAL A 18 -1.36 -18.58 -6.02
N GLY A 19 -2.05 -17.61 -5.45
CA GLY A 19 -2.40 -17.57 -4.03
C GLY A 19 -3.45 -18.65 -3.68
N ALA A 20 -3.40 -19.12 -2.45
CA ALA A 20 -4.25 -20.18 -1.92
C ALA A 20 -5.74 -19.81 -1.97
N CYS A 21 -6.53 -20.70 -2.53
CA CYS A 21 -7.98 -20.64 -2.60
C CYS A 21 -8.62 -20.67 -1.19
N GLY A 22 -9.38 -19.64 -0.85
CA GLY A 22 -10.22 -19.68 0.35
C GLY A 22 -10.73 -18.32 0.82
N ALA A 23 -11.60 -17.68 0.05
CA ALA A 23 -12.71 -16.82 0.50
C ALA A 23 -13.27 -16.06 -0.70
N SER A 24 -14.52 -16.26 -1.00
CA SER A 24 -15.29 -15.56 -2.03
C SER A 24 -15.49 -14.11 -1.66
N ASP A 25 -14.69 -13.20 -2.15
CA ASP A 25 -14.93 -11.77 -2.38
C ASP A 25 -13.64 -10.98 -2.71
N ALA A 26 -12.50 -11.65 -2.92
CA ALA A 26 -11.30 -10.99 -3.39
C ALA A 26 -11.44 -10.72 -4.90
N THR A 27 -11.73 -9.49 -5.27
CA THR A 27 -11.66 -9.07 -6.67
C THR A 27 -10.19 -9.02 -7.08
N SER A 28 -9.68 -10.11 -7.68
CA SER A 28 -8.36 -10.06 -8.29
C SER A 28 -8.42 -9.23 -9.55
N LYS A 29 -7.44 -8.34 -9.75
CA LYS A 29 -7.26 -7.58 -10.99
C LYS A 29 -5.99 -8.04 -11.69
N THR A 30 -6.00 -8.14 -13.02
CA THR A 30 -4.78 -8.35 -13.79
C THR A 30 -4.34 -7.01 -14.39
N ILE A 31 -3.15 -6.53 -14.00
CA ILE A 31 -2.59 -5.24 -14.41
C ILE A 31 -1.15 -5.47 -14.87
N ASN A 32 -0.82 -5.06 -16.08
CA ASN A 32 0.52 -5.25 -16.68
C ASN A 32 1.03 -6.70 -16.60
N GLY A 33 0.13 -7.69 -16.62
CA GLY A 33 0.46 -9.10 -16.48
C GLY A 33 0.59 -9.61 -15.05
N TYR A 34 0.46 -8.76 -14.05
CA TYR A 34 0.44 -9.15 -12.63
C TYR A 34 -0.99 -9.47 -12.18
N VAL A 35 -1.15 -10.54 -11.41
CA VAL A 35 -2.40 -10.82 -10.68
C VAL A 35 -2.31 -10.12 -9.34
N VAL A 36 -3.12 -9.07 -9.16
CA VAL A 36 -3.14 -8.21 -7.96
C VAL A 36 -4.29 -8.66 -7.07
N GLU A 37 -3.95 -9.32 -5.97
CA GLU A 37 -4.89 -9.87 -4.99
C GLU A 37 -4.28 -9.89 -3.58
N ALA A 38 -5.09 -10.21 -2.57
CA ALA A 38 -4.61 -10.29 -1.19
C ALA A 38 -3.49 -11.33 -1.05
N GLY A 39 -2.41 -10.96 -0.35
CA GLY A 39 -1.25 -11.81 -0.11
C GLY A 39 -0.39 -12.10 -1.35
N ALA A 40 -0.62 -11.42 -2.50
CA ALA A 40 0.22 -11.61 -3.68
C ALA A 40 1.65 -11.12 -3.44
N GLU A 41 2.61 -11.82 -4.04
CA GLU A 41 4.04 -11.48 -4.01
C GLU A 41 4.40 -10.67 -5.26
N LEU A 42 4.35 -9.34 -5.17
CA LEU A 42 4.54 -8.39 -6.26
C LEU A 42 5.69 -7.42 -5.98
N ALA A 43 6.73 -7.87 -5.28
CA ALA A 43 7.91 -7.05 -5.02
C ALA A 43 8.54 -6.59 -6.34
N GLY A 44 8.80 -5.27 -6.46
CA GLY A 44 9.38 -4.66 -7.65
C GLY A 44 8.45 -4.60 -8.87
N ALA A 45 7.15 -4.91 -8.71
CA ALA A 45 6.19 -4.83 -9.81
C ALA A 45 6.00 -3.39 -10.31
N ASP A 46 5.80 -3.23 -11.62
CA ASP A 46 5.40 -1.96 -12.21
C ASP A 46 3.87 -1.90 -12.33
N LEU A 47 3.27 -1.12 -11.44
CA LEU A 47 1.83 -0.85 -11.36
C LEU A 47 1.54 0.65 -11.49
N ALA A 48 2.48 1.43 -12.05
CA ALA A 48 2.32 2.88 -12.17
C ALA A 48 1.03 3.24 -12.93
N GLY A 49 0.29 4.21 -12.37
CA GLY A 49 -0.98 4.69 -12.92
C GLY A 49 -2.13 3.68 -12.87
N ALA A 50 -1.94 2.52 -12.23
CA ALA A 50 -3.00 1.51 -12.14
C ALA A 50 -4.19 2.00 -11.30
N ASP A 51 -5.41 1.58 -11.67
CA ASP A 51 -6.59 1.77 -10.82
C ASP A 51 -6.84 0.54 -9.94
N LEU A 52 -6.50 0.67 -8.66
CA LEU A 52 -6.68 -0.31 -7.58
C LEU A 52 -7.62 0.23 -6.50
N SER A 53 -8.53 1.15 -6.87
CA SER A 53 -9.49 1.72 -5.94
C SER A 53 -10.44 0.66 -5.36
N GLY A 54 -10.67 0.72 -4.04
CA GLY A 54 -11.56 -0.17 -3.32
C GLY A 54 -11.19 -1.66 -3.31
N VAL A 55 -9.99 -2.04 -3.81
CA VAL A 55 -9.56 -3.45 -3.90
C VAL A 55 -9.12 -3.97 -2.53
N TYR A 56 -9.38 -5.25 -2.28
CA TYR A 56 -8.96 -5.93 -1.06
C TYR A 56 -7.57 -6.56 -1.24
N LEU A 57 -6.53 -5.95 -0.64
CA LEU A 57 -5.11 -6.29 -0.82
C LEU A 57 -4.39 -6.58 0.50
N VAL A 58 -5.11 -7.14 1.46
CA VAL A 58 -4.54 -7.46 2.79
C VAL A 58 -3.29 -8.32 2.67
N GLY A 59 -2.20 -7.88 3.31
CA GLY A 59 -0.93 -8.60 3.36
C GLY A 59 -0.18 -8.71 2.02
N ILE A 60 -0.55 -7.92 1.00
CA ILE A 60 0.17 -7.92 -0.28
C ILE A 60 1.62 -7.48 -0.10
N ASN A 61 2.54 -8.11 -0.83
CA ASN A 61 3.94 -7.71 -0.87
C ASN A 61 4.21 -6.85 -2.13
N LEU A 62 4.39 -5.55 -1.91
CA LEU A 62 4.72 -4.54 -2.93
C LEU A 62 6.08 -3.88 -2.62
N ALA A 63 6.99 -4.58 -1.95
CA ALA A 63 8.30 -4.02 -1.61
C ALA A 63 9.05 -3.60 -2.87
N GLY A 64 9.53 -2.34 -2.91
CA GLY A 64 10.24 -1.75 -4.04
C GLY A 64 9.41 -1.61 -5.32
N ALA A 65 8.08 -1.76 -5.26
CA ALA A 65 7.22 -1.63 -6.43
C ALA A 65 7.13 -0.17 -6.94
N GLU A 66 6.96 -0.01 -8.25
CA GLU A 66 6.64 1.26 -8.90
C GLU A 66 5.14 1.48 -8.88
N LEU A 67 4.71 2.41 -8.02
CA LEU A 67 3.31 2.74 -7.74
C LEU A 67 3.02 4.22 -8.03
N THR A 68 3.86 4.87 -8.84
CA THR A 68 3.69 6.28 -9.20
C THR A 68 2.31 6.55 -9.77
N GLY A 69 1.55 7.48 -9.15
CA GLY A 69 0.21 7.84 -9.58
C GLY A 69 -0.83 6.72 -9.51
N THR A 70 -0.54 5.60 -8.85
CA THR A 70 -1.51 4.52 -8.65
C THR A 70 -2.68 4.99 -7.79
N ASN A 71 -3.90 4.61 -8.17
CA ASN A 71 -5.10 4.89 -7.41
C ASN A 71 -5.44 3.73 -6.47
N PHE A 72 -5.21 3.90 -5.17
CA PHE A 72 -5.59 2.99 -4.08
C PHE A 72 -6.73 3.57 -3.22
N SER A 73 -7.49 4.55 -3.71
CA SER A 73 -8.53 5.19 -2.90
C SER A 73 -9.51 4.15 -2.34
N GLY A 74 -9.71 4.18 -1.02
CA GLY A 74 -10.58 3.22 -0.31
C GLY A 74 -10.13 1.76 -0.35
N ALA A 75 -8.92 1.45 -0.84
CA ALA A 75 -8.41 0.08 -0.86
C ALA A 75 -8.08 -0.43 0.56
N ASN A 76 -8.16 -1.74 0.75
CA ASN A 76 -7.71 -2.37 1.99
C ASN A 76 -6.29 -2.94 1.81
N LEU A 77 -5.30 -2.22 2.31
CA LEU A 77 -3.87 -2.54 2.30
C LEU A 77 -3.36 -2.91 3.70
N SER A 78 -4.24 -3.37 4.60
CA SER A 78 -3.82 -3.70 5.96
C SER A 78 -2.74 -4.78 5.96
N GLY A 79 -1.66 -4.54 6.73
CA GLY A 79 -0.49 -5.42 6.78
C GLY A 79 0.32 -5.51 5.47
N ALA A 80 0.06 -4.65 4.49
CA ALA A 80 0.82 -4.64 3.24
C ALA A 80 2.30 -4.30 3.49
N ASN A 81 3.18 -4.94 2.72
CA ASN A 81 4.59 -4.60 2.69
C ASN A 81 4.87 -3.65 1.52
N LEU A 82 5.07 -2.37 1.84
CA LEU A 82 5.40 -1.28 0.92
C LEU A 82 6.82 -0.73 1.16
N LEU A 83 7.70 -1.58 1.74
CA LEU A 83 9.10 -1.24 1.98
C LEU A 83 9.77 -0.72 0.70
N ASP A 84 10.41 0.45 0.75
CA ASP A 84 11.09 1.08 -0.39
C ASP A 84 10.19 1.30 -1.64
N ALA A 85 8.86 1.22 -1.53
CA ALA A 85 7.96 1.42 -2.67
C ALA A 85 7.96 2.88 -3.13
N ASN A 86 7.81 3.09 -4.44
CA ASN A 86 7.64 4.41 -5.03
C ASN A 86 6.13 4.73 -5.16
N LEU A 87 5.61 5.51 -4.21
CA LEU A 87 4.22 5.96 -4.15
C LEU A 87 4.08 7.45 -4.54
N TYR A 88 5.04 7.98 -5.32
CA TYR A 88 4.99 9.37 -5.77
C TYR A 88 3.65 9.68 -6.45
N GLN A 89 2.95 10.73 -5.97
CA GLN A 89 1.62 11.14 -6.46
C GLN A 89 0.52 10.05 -6.40
N ALA A 90 0.71 8.98 -5.63
CA ALA A 90 -0.33 7.96 -5.47
C ALA A 90 -1.53 8.51 -4.70
N ASN A 91 -2.72 8.03 -5.04
CA ASN A 91 -3.95 8.34 -4.30
C ASN A 91 -4.30 7.18 -3.35
N LEU A 92 -4.08 7.39 -2.06
CA LEU A 92 -4.39 6.46 -0.96
C LEU A 92 -5.53 7.01 -0.07
N SER A 93 -6.32 7.97 -0.59
CA SER A 93 -7.38 8.60 0.19
C SER A 93 -8.39 7.58 0.71
N GLY A 94 -8.67 7.61 2.02
CA GLY A 94 -9.57 6.67 2.69
C GLY A 94 -9.12 5.21 2.68
N ALA A 95 -7.88 4.91 2.27
CA ALA A 95 -7.36 3.53 2.30
C ALA A 95 -7.12 3.04 3.74
N ASN A 96 -7.27 1.73 3.94
CA ASN A 96 -6.86 1.07 5.17
C ASN A 96 -5.42 0.58 5.04
N LEU A 97 -4.49 1.21 5.77
CA LEU A 97 -3.07 0.89 5.84
C LEU A 97 -2.65 0.44 7.26
N THR A 98 -3.60 -0.05 8.04
CA THR A 98 -3.31 -0.49 9.42
C THR A 98 -2.18 -1.52 9.43
N VAL A 99 -1.15 -1.31 10.28
CA VAL A 99 0.02 -2.18 10.43
C VAL A 99 0.82 -2.36 9.11
N ALA A 100 0.64 -1.48 8.12
CA ALA A 100 1.40 -1.56 6.87
C ALA A 100 2.86 -1.13 7.09
N ASN A 101 3.78 -1.76 6.38
CA ASN A 101 5.19 -1.38 6.35
C ASN A 101 5.45 -0.42 5.18
N LEU A 102 5.59 0.87 5.47
CA LEU A 102 5.94 1.93 4.52
C LEU A 102 7.36 2.45 4.78
N HIS A 103 8.22 1.62 5.43
CA HIS A 103 9.60 2.01 5.71
C HIS A 103 10.31 2.46 4.44
N ARG A 104 10.88 3.68 4.46
CA ARG A 104 11.58 4.31 3.33
C ARG A 104 10.78 4.47 2.04
N ALA A 105 9.46 4.33 2.08
CA ALA A 105 8.63 4.60 0.92
C ALA A 105 8.73 6.06 0.46
N ASP A 106 8.61 6.29 -0.84
CA ASP A 106 8.48 7.62 -1.42
C ASP A 106 6.99 7.99 -1.54
N LEU A 107 6.53 8.88 -0.66
CA LEU A 107 5.15 9.37 -0.58
C LEU A 107 5.05 10.84 -1.02
N VAL A 108 6.07 11.37 -1.71
CA VAL A 108 6.06 12.77 -2.16
C VAL A 108 4.82 13.06 -3.01
N ASP A 109 4.11 14.14 -2.67
CA ASP A 109 2.84 14.56 -3.30
C ASP A 109 1.71 13.52 -3.23
N ALA A 110 1.82 12.46 -2.45
CA ALA A 110 0.76 11.45 -2.29
C ALA A 110 -0.44 11.98 -1.48
N ASP A 111 -1.64 11.48 -1.77
CA ASP A 111 -2.85 11.78 -1.02
C ASP A 111 -3.22 10.61 -0.08
N LEU A 112 -3.02 10.80 1.23
CA LEU A 112 -3.44 9.90 2.30
C LEU A 112 -4.55 10.52 3.16
N SER A 113 -5.32 11.45 2.60
CA SER A 113 -6.42 12.07 3.34
C SER A 113 -7.43 11.02 3.81
N SER A 114 -7.86 11.14 5.07
CA SER A 114 -8.80 10.21 5.72
C SER A 114 -8.37 8.73 5.72
N ALA A 115 -7.11 8.40 5.39
CA ALA A 115 -6.60 7.04 5.47
C ALA A 115 -6.43 6.58 6.92
N ASP A 116 -6.57 5.28 7.16
CA ASP A 116 -6.25 4.67 8.46
C ASP A 116 -4.84 4.03 8.39
N LEU A 117 -3.88 4.67 9.07
CA LEU A 117 -2.50 4.21 9.18
C LEU A 117 -2.16 3.72 10.61
N THR A 118 -3.17 3.35 11.40
CA THR A 118 -2.93 2.89 12.78
C THR A 118 -1.80 1.85 12.84
N GLU A 119 -0.78 2.12 13.67
CA GLU A 119 0.39 1.27 13.87
C GLU A 119 1.23 1.01 12.60
N ALA A 120 1.10 1.81 11.54
CA ALA A 120 1.94 1.69 10.36
C ALA A 120 3.38 2.18 10.63
N ASP A 121 4.35 1.60 9.94
CA ASP A 121 5.74 2.04 9.96
C ASP A 121 6.03 3.00 8.79
N LEU A 122 6.15 4.29 9.07
CA LEU A 122 6.57 5.34 8.14
C LEU A 122 8.01 5.80 8.39
N SER A 123 8.80 5.01 9.11
CA SER A 123 10.17 5.38 9.42
C SER A 123 11.02 5.51 8.15
N GLY A 124 11.78 6.59 8.07
CA GLY A 124 12.62 6.89 6.91
C GLY A 124 11.86 7.30 5.64
N ALA A 125 10.53 7.32 5.63
CA ALA A 125 9.74 7.68 4.45
C ALA A 125 9.94 9.14 4.04
N LEU A 126 9.81 9.41 2.73
CA LEU A 126 9.81 10.76 2.15
C LEU A 126 8.35 11.22 1.98
N MET A 127 7.96 12.29 2.68
CA MET A 127 6.58 12.77 2.73
C MET A 127 6.47 14.26 2.42
N LEU A 128 7.29 14.75 1.47
CA LEU A 128 7.19 16.15 1.06
C LEU A 128 5.82 16.39 0.41
N SER A 129 5.14 17.43 0.89
CA SER A 129 3.81 17.83 0.37
C SER A 129 2.75 16.72 0.43
N THR A 130 2.95 15.68 1.21
CA THR A 130 1.98 14.60 1.39
C THR A 130 0.75 15.12 2.13
N ASN A 131 -0.43 14.76 1.66
CA ASN A 131 -1.70 15.11 2.28
C ASN A 131 -2.15 14.04 3.28
N PHE A 132 -2.10 14.34 4.60
CA PHE A 132 -2.62 13.49 5.68
C PHE A 132 -3.86 14.08 6.35
N ARG A 133 -4.59 14.98 5.68
CA ARG A 133 -5.77 15.64 6.29
C ARG A 133 -6.78 14.61 6.78
N GLY A 134 -7.13 14.69 8.07
CA GLY A 134 -8.08 13.79 8.69
C GLY A 134 -7.66 12.33 8.78
N ALA A 135 -6.40 12.00 8.48
CA ALA A 135 -5.88 10.64 8.59
C ALA A 135 -5.79 10.17 10.06
N ASN A 136 -5.90 8.88 10.29
CA ASN A 136 -5.63 8.26 11.58
C ASN A 136 -4.19 7.74 11.60
N LEU A 137 -3.33 8.39 12.39
CA LEU A 137 -1.90 8.08 12.52
C LEU A 137 -1.56 7.52 13.92
N LEU A 138 -2.54 7.00 14.64
CA LEU A 138 -2.32 6.48 16.00
C LEU A 138 -1.23 5.40 16.00
N GLY A 139 -0.20 5.59 16.82
CA GLY A 139 0.91 4.65 16.97
C GLY A 139 1.88 4.57 15.78
N VAL A 140 1.76 5.46 14.77
CA VAL A 140 2.67 5.49 13.62
C VAL A 140 4.10 5.82 14.03
N ASP A 141 5.09 5.08 13.51
CA ASP A 141 6.50 5.42 13.63
C ASP A 141 6.93 6.36 12.49
N PHE A 142 7.26 7.61 12.83
CA PHE A 142 7.83 8.61 11.93
C PHE A 142 9.33 8.81 12.07
N SER A 143 10.04 7.90 12.73
CA SER A 143 11.47 8.07 12.97
C SER A 143 12.23 8.26 11.65
N ARG A 144 13.16 9.22 11.61
CA ARG A 144 14.00 9.54 10.44
C ARG A 144 13.24 9.90 9.16
N SER A 145 11.93 10.09 9.22
CA SER A 145 11.12 10.49 8.05
C SER A 145 11.31 11.97 7.72
N ASN A 146 11.10 12.34 6.44
CA ASN A 146 11.06 13.73 6.00
C ASN A 146 9.61 14.17 5.77
N ARG A 147 9.08 15.02 6.67
CA ARG A 147 7.68 15.51 6.68
C ARG A 147 7.56 16.96 6.24
N THR A 148 8.53 17.48 5.51
CA THR A 148 8.52 18.89 5.08
C THR A 148 7.28 19.19 4.25
N SER A 149 6.52 20.20 4.63
CA SER A 149 5.28 20.64 3.96
C SER A 149 4.16 19.59 3.90
N ALA A 150 4.25 18.50 4.66
CA ALA A 150 3.12 17.58 4.79
C ALA A 150 1.96 18.24 5.56
N ASP A 151 0.72 18.00 5.11
CA ASP A 151 -0.49 18.55 5.72
C ASP A 151 -1.15 17.53 6.65
N PHE A 152 -1.07 17.76 7.96
CA PHE A 152 -1.67 16.93 9.00
C PHE A 152 -2.96 17.54 9.58
N SER A 153 -3.58 18.53 8.94
CA SER A 153 -4.78 19.21 9.48
C SER A 153 -5.90 18.19 9.77
N GLY A 154 -6.40 18.21 11.00
CA GLY A 154 -7.45 17.29 11.46
C GLY A 154 -7.01 15.84 11.64
N ALA A 155 -5.75 15.48 11.43
CA ALA A 155 -5.26 14.13 11.63
C ALA A 155 -5.18 13.77 13.12
N ILE A 156 -5.41 12.49 13.44
CA ILE A 156 -5.11 11.91 14.75
C ILE A 156 -3.63 11.56 14.75
N MET A 157 -2.85 12.21 15.62
CA MET A 157 -1.39 12.05 15.70
C MET A 157 -1.01 10.75 16.45
N PRO A 158 0.27 10.30 16.40
CA PRO A 158 0.68 9.04 17.02
C PRO A 158 0.39 8.91 18.52
N ASP A 159 0.32 10.02 19.23
CA ASP A 159 -0.01 10.06 20.66
C ASP A 159 -1.53 10.15 20.96
N GLY A 160 -2.36 10.08 19.92
CA GLY A 160 -3.82 10.18 19.99
C GLY A 160 -4.36 11.62 20.05
N THR A 161 -3.50 12.64 19.97
CA THR A 161 -3.96 14.04 19.88
C THR A 161 -4.44 14.37 18.47
N THR A 162 -5.38 15.30 18.33
CA THR A 162 -5.81 15.79 17.01
C THR A 162 -4.98 17.02 16.63
N ASN A 163 -4.42 17.00 15.44
CA ASN A 163 -3.73 18.16 14.88
C ASN A 163 -4.78 19.17 14.38
N PRO A 164 -4.76 20.43 14.83
CA PRO A 164 -5.75 21.44 14.48
C PRO A 164 -5.77 21.82 13.01
#